data_f3940be7f2b7873173fd2a4fe008581f
#
_entry.id   f3940be7f2b7873173fd2a4fe008581f
#
_cell.length_a   1.000
_cell.length_b   1.000
_cell.length_c   1.000
_cell.angle_alpha   90.00
_cell.angle_beta   90.00
_cell.angle_gamma   90.00
#
_symmetry.space_group_name_H-M   'P 1'
#
loop_
_entity.id
_entity.type
_entity.pdbx_description
1 polymer ?
#
loop_
_entity_poly.entity_id
_entity_poly.type
_entity_poly.pdbx_seq_one_letter_code
_entity_poly.pdbx_strand_id
1 'polypeptide(L)'
;MKYSISTCSFYKYRIRKLLDMPEDLGVEIFYEYGSRDMWNSFLDALPGRRFSIHAPFAFVDIAEDCGEEKLFDVLRRPFDMYHKYNGEFYVLHTYGDGEHGEDELHREAARSRAAERLSRFNEICISEGVTLGAENLCSGARPLFDQQQFLRLFRDIPGLRCVLDVGHAIVTGMDIGAVQRTLRERICAYHLHNNDGVHDLHNRLREGVFDWTDFAKNCAQYTPSAAGVLEYMNTVDLEAYTQDSMYLEKLINGELM
;
A
#
# COMPACT_ATOMS: atom_id res chain seq x y z
N MET A 1 -14.24 -8.64 -3.24
CA MET A 1 -13.20 -7.77 -2.62
C MET A 1 -13.80 -6.38 -2.38
N LYS A 2 -13.34 -5.62 -1.35
CA LYS A 2 -13.75 -4.22 -1.18
C LYS A 2 -12.69 -3.32 -1.81
N TYR A 3 -13.12 -2.36 -2.64
CA TYR A 3 -12.18 -1.52 -3.38
C TYR A 3 -12.11 -0.10 -2.82
N SER A 4 -10.93 0.52 -2.93
CA SER A 4 -10.65 1.92 -2.61
C SER A 4 -9.87 2.57 -3.75
N ILE A 5 -9.93 3.89 -3.83
CA ILE A 5 -9.13 4.70 -4.76
C ILE A 5 -7.98 5.31 -3.97
N SER A 6 -6.73 5.14 -4.42
CA SER A 6 -5.59 5.87 -3.89
C SER A 6 -5.65 7.34 -4.32
N THR A 7 -5.38 8.24 -3.38
CA THR A 7 -5.33 9.67 -3.66
C THR A 7 -4.01 10.15 -4.22
N CYS A 8 -3.04 9.27 -4.44
CA CYS A 8 -1.71 9.61 -4.96
C CYS A 8 -1.76 10.41 -6.27
N SER A 9 -2.76 10.14 -7.14
CA SER A 9 -2.96 10.87 -8.41
C SER A 9 -3.81 12.13 -8.31
N PHE A 10 -4.38 12.42 -7.14
CA PHE A 10 -5.37 13.50 -6.98
C PHE A 10 -4.80 14.71 -6.26
N TYR A 11 -3.76 15.32 -6.81
CA TYR A 11 -3.14 16.50 -6.23
C TYR A 11 -4.00 17.77 -6.35
N LYS A 12 -3.93 18.63 -5.33
CA LYS A 12 -4.51 20.00 -5.31
C LYS A 12 -6.02 20.01 -5.64
N TYR A 13 -6.37 20.72 -6.71
CA TYR A 13 -7.77 20.90 -7.13
C TYR A 13 -8.44 19.61 -7.64
N ARG A 14 -7.67 18.60 -8.01
CA ARG A 14 -8.23 17.31 -8.51
C ARG A 14 -8.90 16.50 -7.41
N ILE A 15 -8.54 16.71 -6.15
CA ILE A 15 -9.14 16.03 -5.01
C ILE A 15 -10.67 16.22 -4.95
N ARG A 16 -11.16 17.36 -5.43
CA ARG A 16 -12.63 17.62 -5.49
C ARG A 16 -13.37 16.64 -6.37
N LYS A 17 -12.71 16.05 -7.37
CA LYS A 17 -13.33 15.02 -8.21
C LYS A 17 -13.70 13.78 -7.42
N LEU A 18 -12.95 13.48 -6.36
CA LEU A 18 -13.24 12.34 -5.49
C LEU A 18 -14.53 12.50 -4.68
N LEU A 19 -15.09 13.70 -4.58
CA LEU A 19 -16.39 13.91 -3.94
C LEU A 19 -17.53 13.27 -4.76
N ASP A 20 -17.32 13.09 -6.07
CA ASP A 20 -18.27 12.46 -6.99
C ASP A 20 -18.03 10.94 -7.16
N MET A 21 -17.11 10.35 -6.35
CA MET A 21 -16.80 8.93 -6.44
C MET A 21 -17.99 8.06 -6.02
N PRO A 22 -18.17 6.87 -6.64
CA PRO A 22 -19.20 5.91 -6.26
C PRO A 22 -19.19 5.59 -4.76
N GLU A 23 -20.38 5.40 -4.17
CA GLU A 23 -20.54 5.21 -2.71
C GLU A 23 -19.92 3.91 -2.20
N ASP A 24 -19.82 2.89 -3.02
CA ASP A 24 -19.24 1.58 -2.71
C ASP A 24 -17.71 1.58 -2.73
N LEU A 25 -17.07 2.58 -3.34
CA LEU A 25 -15.62 2.72 -3.32
C LEU A 25 -15.16 3.46 -2.06
N GLY A 26 -14.14 2.93 -1.40
CA GLY A 26 -13.40 3.59 -0.33
C GLY A 26 -12.35 4.56 -0.88
N VAL A 27 -11.59 5.15 0.02
CA VAL A 27 -10.46 6.04 -0.34
C VAL A 27 -9.23 5.68 0.49
N GLU A 28 -8.08 5.66 -0.14
CA GLU A 28 -6.80 5.67 0.56
C GLU A 28 -6.18 7.05 0.49
N ILE A 29 -6.00 7.63 1.66
CA ILE A 29 -5.40 8.96 1.80
C ILE A 29 -3.89 8.85 1.71
N PHE A 30 -3.31 9.43 0.67
CA PHE A 30 -1.88 9.64 0.56
C PHE A 30 -1.49 10.84 1.43
N TYR A 31 -1.07 10.54 2.67
CA TYR A 31 -0.86 11.57 3.68
C TYR A 31 0.54 12.17 3.56
N GLU A 32 0.62 13.48 3.32
CA GLU A 32 1.86 14.21 3.31
C GLU A 32 1.90 15.29 4.38
N TYR A 33 3.12 15.74 4.72
CA TYR A 33 3.30 16.77 5.70
C TYR A 33 2.51 18.04 5.36
N GLY A 34 1.73 18.56 6.33
CA GLY A 34 0.90 19.75 6.15
C GLY A 34 -0.44 19.52 5.44
N SER A 35 -0.78 18.29 5.04
CA SER A 35 -2.04 17.97 4.35
C SER A 35 -3.23 17.69 5.27
N ARG A 36 -3.04 17.63 6.59
CA ARG A 36 -4.02 17.21 7.59
C ARG A 36 -5.37 17.92 7.49
N ASP A 37 -5.38 19.25 7.47
CA ASP A 37 -6.63 20.02 7.47
C ASP A 37 -7.40 19.83 6.16
N MET A 38 -6.66 19.70 5.06
CA MET A 38 -7.24 19.39 3.75
C MET A 38 -7.95 18.02 3.78
N TRP A 39 -7.27 16.99 4.29
CA TRP A 39 -7.83 15.64 4.38
C TRP A 39 -8.98 15.53 5.36
N ASN A 40 -8.92 16.21 6.51
CA ASN A 40 -10.04 16.29 7.44
C ASN A 40 -11.27 16.90 6.76
N SER A 41 -11.11 18.03 6.06
CA SER A 41 -12.20 18.68 5.33
C SER A 41 -12.79 17.79 4.23
N PHE A 42 -11.93 17.02 3.56
CA PHE A 42 -12.34 16.06 2.53
C PHE A 42 -13.16 14.90 3.12
N LEU A 43 -12.67 14.29 4.20
CA LEU A 43 -13.36 13.16 4.86
C LEU A 43 -14.66 13.60 5.55
N ASP A 44 -14.73 14.82 6.11
CA ASP A 44 -15.96 15.40 6.64
C ASP A 44 -17.04 15.55 5.55
N ALA A 45 -16.64 15.71 4.28
CA ALA A 45 -17.57 15.77 3.13
C ALA A 45 -18.01 14.37 2.62
N LEU A 46 -17.40 13.30 3.13
CA LEU A 46 -17.68 11.91 2.74
C LEU A 46 -18.02 11.04 3.98
N PRO A 47 -19.07 11.36 4.73
CA PRO A 47 -19.37 10.69 6.00
C PRO A 47 -19.63 9.19 5.79
N GLY A 48 -19.02 8.36 6.64
CA GLY A 48 -19.18 6.91 6.60
C GLY A 48 -18.41 6.21 5.47
N ARG A 49 -17.62 6.94 4.70
CA ARG A 49 -16.76 6.36 3.65
C ARG A 49 -15.68 5.50 4.31
N ARG A 50 -15.47 4.29 3.78
CA ARG A 50 -14.32 3.47 4.17
C ARG A 50 -13.03 4.18 3.78
N PHE A 51 -12.02 4.17 4.64
CA PHE A 51 -10.75 4.76 4.30
C PHE A 51 -9.57 4.06 4.95
N SER A 52 -8.43 4.17 4.29
CA SER A 52 -7.11 3.83 4.80
C SER A 52 -6.17 5.02 4.65
N ILE A 53 -5.03 4.95 5.29
CA ILE A 53 -4.00 5.99 5.21
C ILE A 53 -2.72 5.37 4.69
N HIS A 54 -2.19 5.94 3.63
CA HIS A 54 -0.81 5.75 3.23
C HIS A 54 0.07 6.73 4.02
N ALA A 55 1.07 6.21 4.73
CA ALA A 55 2.04 7.01 5.49
C ALA A 55 2.71 8.05 4.59
N PRO A 56 3.17 9.19 5.15
CA PRO A 56 4.02 10.08 4.42
C PRO A 56 5.27 9.33 3.98
N PHE A 57 5.60 9.40 2.68
CA PHE A 57 6.80 8.75 2.14
C PHE A 57 7.87 9.76 1.76
N ALA A 58 7.49 10.98 1.36
CA ALA A 58 8.44 12.04 1.05
C ALA A 58 9.28 12.35 2.30
N PHE A 59 10.58 12.16 2.19
CA PHE A 59 11.54 12.36 3.29
C PHE A 59 11.37 11.40 4.48
N VAL A 60 10.66 10.31 4.31
CA VAL A 60 10.50 9.25 5.31
C VAL A 60 11.11 7.94 4.78
N ASP A 61 12.19 7.53 5.40
CA ASP A 61 12.86 6.28 5.09
C ASP A 61 13.24 5.56 6.39
N ILE A 62 12.58 4.46 6.66
CA ILE A 62 12.84 3.67 7.88
C ILE A 62 14.16 2.91 7.82
N ALA A 63 14.77 2.80 6.64
CA ALA A 63 16.08 2.19 6.44
C ALA A 63 17.25 3.18 6.59
N GLU A 64 16.97 4.49 6.53
CA GLU A 64 18.00 5.53 6.61
C GLU A 64 18.60 5.65 8.03
N ASP A 65 19.88 6.03 8.13
CA ASP A 65 20.52 6.31 9.41
C ASP A 65 20.14 7.71 9.94
N CYS A 66 18.95 7.81 10.48
CA CYS A 66 18.38 9.03 11.05
C CYS A 66 17.81 8.78 12.46
N GLY A 67 17.50 9.87 13.16
CA GLY A 67 16.92 9.81 14.51
C GLY A 67 15.52 9.20 14.51
N GLU A 68 15.36 8.06 15.17
CA GLU A 68 14.12 7.28 15.23
C GLU A 68 12.96 8.03 15.87
N GLU A 69 13.20 8.80 16.92
CA GLU A 69 12.15 9.55 17.61
C GLU A 69 11.42 10.51 16.65
N LYS A 70 12.18 11.28 15.86
CA LYS A 70 11.61 12.20 14.87
C LYS A 70 10.85 11.46 13.77
N LEU A 71 11.38 10.32 13.34
CA LEU A 71 10.74 9.47 12.35
C LEU A 71 9.37 8.99 12.84
N PHE A 72 9.31 8.46 14.05
CA PHE A 72 8.05 7.97 14.63
C PHE A 72 7.06 9.09 14.95
N ASP A 73 7.54 10.27 15.34
CA ASP A 73 6.69 11.45 15.49
C ASP A 73 6.00 11.85 14.17
N VAL A 74 6.72 11.77 13.06
CA VAL A 74 6.16 12.04 11.73
C VAL A 74 5.12 10.98 11.36
N LEU A 75 5.46 9.70 11.53
CA LEU A 75 4.59 8.57 11.19
C LEU A 75 3.31 8.51 12.04
N ARG A 76 3.33 9.00 13.29
CA ARG A 76 2.14 9.02 14.16
C ARG A 76 1.18 10.18 13.90
N ARG A 77 1.58 11.19 13.17
CA ARG A 77 0.75 12.39 12.94
C ARG A 77 -0.64 12.14 12.37
N PRO A 78 -0.87 11.15 11.48
CA PRO A 78 -2.21 10.87 10.98
C PRO A 78 -3.06 9.95 11.89
N PHE A 79 -2.58 9.50 13.05
CA PHE A 79 -3.31 8.56 13.90
C PHE A 79 -4.63 9.11 14.44
N ASP A 80 -4.69 10.39 14.76
CA ASP A 80 -5.95 11.03 15.19
C ASP A 80 -6.99 11.08 14.05
N MET A 81 -6.55 11.25 12.81
CA MET A 81 -7.41 11.10 11.63
C MET A 81 -7.86 9.65 11.46
N TYR A 82 -6.96 8.69 11.61
CA TYR A 82 -7.26 7.26 11.56
C TYR A 82 -8.39 6.92 12.56
N HIS A 83 -8.30 7.38 13.81
CA HIS A 83 -9.32 7.13 14.83
C HIS A 83 -10.63 7.91 14.58
N LYS A 84 -10.52 9.20 14.22
CA LYS A 84 -11.69 10.06 13.98
C LYS A 84 -12.63 9.47 12.91
N TYR A 85 -12.07 8.87 11.87
CA TYR A 85 -12.83 8.39 10.72
C TYR A 85 -12.88 6.86 10.61
N ASN A 86 -12.43 6.12 11.63
CA ASN A 86 -12.38 4.65 11.67
C ASN A 86 -11.57 4.05 10.51
N GLY A 87 -10.28 4.41 10.41
CA GLY A 87 -9.36 3.88 9.42
C GLY A 87 -9.28 2.35 9.43
N GLU A 88 -9.24 1.72 8.27
CA GLU A 88 -9.19 0.26 8.16
C GLU A 88 -7.75 -0.26 8.37
N PHE A 89 -6.77 0.40 7.75
CA PHE A 89 -5.34 0.10 7.87
C PHE A 89 -4.49 1.33 7.56
N TYR A 90 -3.22 1.26 7.98
CA TYR A 90 -2.20 2.27 7.78
C TYR A 90 -1.04 1.66 7.01
N VAL A 91 -0.78 2.14 5.80
CA VAL A 91 0.28 1.62 4.93
C VAL A 91 1.61 2.28 5.26
N LEU A 92 2.66 1.50 5.38
CA LEU A 92 4.03 1.98 5.52
C LEU A 92 4.95 1.22 4.57
N HIS A 93 5.71 1.95 3.79
CA HIS A 93 6.79 1.39 2.98
C HIS A 93 7.84 0.70 3.86
N THR A 94 8.34 -0.45 3.42
CA THR A 94 9.40 -1.19 4.13
C THR A 94 10.76 -0.48 4.08
N TYR A 95 10.93 0.49 3.21
CA TYR A 95 12.07 1.42 3.12
C TYR A 95 11.63 2.65 2.30
N GLY A 96 12.51 3.63 2.09
CA GLY A 96 12.24 4.79 1.25
C GLY A 96 13.01 4.77 -0.07
N ASP A 97 12.96 5.89 -0.81
CA ASP A 97 13.61 6.05 -2.11
C ASP A 97 15.12 6.34 -2.01
N GLY A 98 15.68 6.31 -0.81
CA GLY A 98 17.11 6.56 -0.57
C GLY A 98 18.03 5.49 -1.18
N GLU A 99 19.28 5.86 -1.38
CA GLU A 99 20.34 4.90 -1.71
C GLU A 99 20.80 4.19 -0.42
N HIS A 100 20.58 2.88 -0.34
CA HIS A 100 20.89 2.08 0.86
C HIS A 100 22.27 1.42 0.80
N GLY A 101 23.21 2.03 0.07
CA GLY A 101 24.58 1.57 -0.11
C GLY A 101 24.77 0.67 -1.33
N GLU A 102 25.97 0.75 -1.91
CA GLU A 102 26.34 -0.02 -3.10
C GLU A 102 26.71 -1.47 -2.76
N ASP A 103 27.33 -1.69 -1.61
CA ASP A 103 27.77 -3.02 -1.18
C ASP A 103 26.77 -3.72 -0.25
N GLU A 104 26.89 -5.03 -0.18
CA GLU A 104 25.96 -5.87 0.59
C GLU A 104 26.02 -5.61 2.11
N LEU A 105 27.16 -5.17 2.65
CA LEU A 105 27.29 -4.88 4.08
C LEU A 105 26.44 -3.67 4.49
N HIS A 106 26.48 -2.58 3.70
CA HIS A 106 25.64 -1.39 3.94
C HIS A 106 24.16 -1.72 3.76
N ARG A 107 23.83 -2.50 2.74
CA ARG A 107 22.44 -2.95 2.49
C ARG A 107 21.92 -3.83 3.62
N GLU A 108 22.73 -4.73 4.17
CA GLU A 108 22.34 -5.55 5.32
C GLU A 108 22.09 -4.70 6.56
N ALA A 109 22.93 -3.70 6.81
CA ALA A 109 22.73 -2.75 7.91
C ALA A 109 21.42 -1.94 7.74
N ALA A 110 21.11 -1.49 6.51
CA ALA A 110 19.86 -0.81 6.19
C ALA A 110 18.65 -1.71 6.38
N ARG A 111 18.70 -2.98 5.92
CA ARG A 111 17.62 -3.97 6.13
C ARG A 111 17.37 -4.25 7.61
N SER A 112 18.45 -4.46 8.39
CA SER A 112 18.33 -4.70 9.83
C SER A 112 17.66 -3.52 10.52
N ARG A 113 18.10 -2.30 10.21
CA ARG A 113 17.52 -1.07 10.75
C ARG A 113 16.05 -0.93 10.37
N ALA A 114 15.69 -1.16 9.10
CA ALA A 114 14.31 -1.12 8.64
C ALA A 114 13.43 -2.14 9.37
N ALA A 115 13.89 -3.38 9.50
CA ALA A 115 13.18 -4.44 10.20
C ALA A 115 12.97 -4.13 11.69
N GLU A 116 14.01 -3.63 12.38
CA GLU A 116 13.92 -3.24 13.78
C GLU A 116 12.95 -2.08 14.00
N ARG A 117 13.00 -1.05 13.15
CA ARG A 117 12.10 0.10 13.24
C ARG A 117 10.67 -0.28 12.90
N LEU A 118 10.48 -1.12 11.88
CA LEU A 118 9.17 -1.64 11.53
C LEU A 118 8.55 -2.42 12.70
N SER A 119 9.36 -3.25 13.38
CA SER A 119 8.92 -3.99 14.59
C SER A 119 8.47 -3.04 15.69
N ARG A 120 9.31 -2.07 16.04
CA ARG A 120 8.99 -1.09 17.09
C ARG A 120 7.79 -0.20 16.74
N PHE A 121 7.71 0.24 15.48
CA PHE A 121 6.57 1.03 15.04
C PHE A 121 5.28 0.21 15.02
N ASN A 122 5.35 -1.08 14.67
CA ASN A 122 4.21 -1.98 14.75
C ASN A 122 3.72 -2.17 16.19
N GLU A 123 4.61 -2.23 17.19
CA GLU A 123 4.22 -2.25 18.61
C GLU A 123 3.48 -0.96 19.01
N ILE A 124 3.95 0.20 18.55
CA ILE A 124 3.26 1.48 18.75
C ILE A 124 1.87 1.43 18.11
N CYS A 125 1.78 1.01 16.84
CA CYS A 125 0.50 0.88 16.14
C CYS A 125 -0.48 -0.03 16.89
N ILE A 126 -0.03 -1.19 17.38
CA ILE A 126 -0.85 -2.11 18.17
C ILE A 126 -1.33 -1.43 19.46
N SER A 127 -0.46 -0.74 20.17
CA SER A 127 -0.82 -0.04 21.42
C SER A 127 -1.82 1.10 21.21
N GLU A 128 -1.79 1.71 20.06
CA GLU A 128 -2.68 2.80 19.63
C GLU A 128 -3.93 2.29 18.90
N GLY A 129 -4.08 0.97 18.69
CA GLY A 129 -5.22 0.39 17.96
C GLY A 129 -5.21 0.66 16.45
N VAL A 130 -4.04 0.88 15.87
CA VAL A 130 -3.83 1.09 14.43
C VAL A 130 -3.37 -0.21 13.78
N THR A 131 -3.99 -0.62 12.69
CA THR A 131 -3.56 -1.78 11.90
C THR A 131 -2.46 -1.36 10.92
N LEU A 132 -1.21 -1.75 11.18
CA LEU A 132 -0.08 -1.46 10.30
C LEU A 132 0.02 -2.50 9.18
N GLY A 133 0.06 -2.04 7.94
CA GLY A 133 0.37 -2.83 6.75
C GLY A 133 1.72 -2.40 6.16
N ALA A 134 2.68 -3.33 6.13
CA ALA A 134 3.97 -3.10 5.49
C ALA A 134 3.88 -3.42 4.00
N GLU A 135 4.40 -2.51 3.17
CA GLU A 135 4.32 -2.59 1.72
C GLU A 135 5.68 -2.92 1.10
N ASN A 136 5.69 -3.81 0.08
CA ASN A 136 6.85 -4.07 -0.75
C ASN A 136 7.10 -2.92 -1.72
N LEU A 137 8.36 -2.59 -1.95
CA LEU A 137 8.77 -1.53 -2.86
C LEU A 137 9.65 -2.03 -4.01
N CYS A 138 9.68 -1.25 -5.08
CA CYS A 138 10.57 -1.42 -6.23
C CYS A 138 11.60 -0.29 -6.39
N SER A 139 11.74 0.59 -5.39
CA SER A 139 12.62 1.77 -5.46
C SER A 139 14.10 1.41 -5.58
N GLY A 140 14.83 2.26 -6.33
CA GLY A 140 16.26 2.11 -6.57
C GLY A 140 16.60 1.11 -7.69
N ALA A 141 17.88 1.02 -8.00
CA ALA A 141 18.39 0.08 -9.02
C ALA A 141 18.20 -1.41 -8.62
N ARG A 142 18.02 -1.66 -7.35
CA ARG A 142 17.80 -2.98 -6.76
C ARG A 142 16.99 -2.81 -5.48
N PRO A 143 15.86 -3.53 -5.31
CA PRO A 143 15.04 -3.44 -4.10
C PRO A 143 15.86 -3.80 -2.86
N LEU A 144 15.58 -3.14 -1.73
CA LEU A 144 16.30 -3.39 -0.48
C LEU A 144 15.99 -4.79 0.06
N PHE A 145 14.74 -5.22 -0.05
CA PHE A 145 14.27 -6.55 0.33
C PHE A 145 13.94 -7.39 -0.91
N ASP A 146 14.55 -8.56 -1.06
CA ASP A 146 14.05 -9.57 -1.97
C ASP A 146 12.78 -10.24 -1.40
N GLN A 147 12.12 -11.09 -2.19
CA GLN A 147 10.89 -11.76 -1.77
C GLN A 147 11.05 -12.53 -0.44
N GLN A 148 12.15 -13.24 -0.27
CA GLN A 148 12.36 -14.04 0.95
C GLN A 148 12.62 -13.17 2.17
N GLN A 149 13.38 -12.10 2.00
CA GLN A 149 13.62 -11.11 3.03
C GLN A 149 12.32 -10.38 3.42
N PHE A 150 11.51 -9.99 2.44
CA PHE A 150 10.18 -9.43 2.67
C PHE A 150 9.26 -10.38 3.45
N LEU A 151 9.17 -11.64 3.05
CA LEU A 151 8.37 -12.64 3.76
C LEU A 151 8.83 -12.88 5.20
N ARG A 152 10.14 -12.75 5.48
CA ARG A 152 10.68 -12.87 6.84
C ARG A 152 10.15 -11.79 7.79
N LEU A 153 9.90 -10.56 7.31
CA LEU A 153 9.33 -9.49 8.15
C LEU A 153 8.03 -9.95 8.82
N PHE A 154 7.13 -10.61 8.09
CA PHE A 154 5.85 -11.07 8.63
C PHE A 154 5.98 -12.31 9.52
N ARG A 155 7.01 -13.13 9.33
CA ARG A 155 7.31 -14.23 10.23
C ARG A 155 7.87 -13.73 11.55
N ASP A 156 8.76 -12.73 11.50
CA ASP A 156 9.56 -12.28 12.63
C ASP A 156 8.91 -11.15 13.43
N ILE A 157 7.94 -10.42 12.84
CA ILE A 157 7.20 -9.33 13.49
C ILE A 157 5.74 -9.75 13.76
N PRO A 158 5.39 -10.09 15.01
CA PRO A 158 4.04 -10.49 15.38
C PRO A 158 3.01 -9.37 15.12
N GLY A 159 1.87 -9.71 14.56
CA GLY A 159 0.78 -8.74 14.32
C GLY A 159 0.94 -7.88 13.07
N LEU A 160 2.14 -7.78 12.48
CA LEU A 160 2.35 -7.02 11.26
C LEU A 160 1.48 -7.59 10.13
N ARG A 161 0.77 -6.68 9.42
CA ARG A 161 0.00 -7.03 8.22
C ARG A 161 0.78 -6.66 6.97
N CYS A 162 0.36 -7.23 5.84
CA CYS A 162 0.96 -6.97 4.54
C CYS A 162 0.00 -6.15 3.68
N VAL A 163 0.51 -5.10 3.07
CA VAL A 163 -0.05 -4.53 1.85
C VAL A 163 0.85 -5.01 0.73
N LEU A 164 0.31 -5.84 -0.17
CA LEU A 164 1.08 -6.32 -1.32
C LEU A 164 0.81 -5.43 -2.51
N ASP A 165 1.80 -4.61 -2.86
CA ASP A 165 1.77 -3.87 -4.11
C ASP A 165 2.12 -4.80 -5.27
N VAL A 166 1.13 -4.98 -6.16
CA VAL A 166 1.22 -5.90 -7.30
C VAL A 166 2.12 -5.34 -8.40
N GLY A 167 2.07 -4.04 -8.64
CA GLY A 167 2.92 -3.39 -9.63
C GLY A 167 4.40 -3.42 -9.23
N HIS A 168 4.71 -3.12 -7.97
CA HIS A 168 6.07 -3.27 -7.44
C HIS A 168 6.56 -4.72 -7.49
N ALA A 169 5.67 -5.67 -7.19
CA ALA A 169 6.01 -7.10 -7.28
C ALA A 169 6.32 -7.54 -8.72
N ILE A 170 5.62 -7.00 -9.72
CA ILE A 170 5.90 -7.25 -11.14
C ILE A 170 7.29 -6.75 -11.51
N VAL A 171 7.61 -5.48 -11.18
CA VAL A 171 8.92 -4.86 -11.50
C VAL A 171 10.07 -5.60 -10.82
N THR A 172 9.89 -6.06 -9.59
CA THR A 172 10.92 -6.76 -8.83
C THR A 172 11.00 -8.26 -9.10
N GLY A 173 10.08 -8.81 -9.91
CA GLY A 173 10.02 -10.23 -10.23
C GLY A 173 9.61 -11.12 -9.07
N MET A 174 8.84 -10.61 -8.11
CA MET A 174 8.26 -11.44 -7.04
C MET A 174 7.21 -12.41 -7.59
N ASP A 175 7.21 -13.64 -7.10
CA ASP A 175 6.11 -14.58 -7.32
C ASP A 175 4.92 -14.20 -6.43
N ILE A 176 4.02 -13.37 -7.00
CA ILE A 176 2.82 -12.86 -6.33
C ILE A 176 1.98 -14.02 -5.78
N GLY A 177 1.81 -15.09 -6.55
CA GLY A 177 1.05 -16.26 -6.11
C GLY A 177 1.70 -16.98 -4.92
N ALA A 178 3.02 -17.08 -4.88
CA ALA A 178 3.73 -17.63 -3.72
C ALA A 178 3.58 -16.73 -2.49
N VAL A 179 3.64 -15.41 -2.65
CA VAL A 179 3.41 -14.45 -1.56
C VAL A 179 1.98 -14.60 -1.01
N GLN A 180 0.97 -14.62 -1.89
CA GLN A 180 -0.43 -14.83 -1.50
C GLN A 180 -0.63 -16.14 -0.71
N ARG A 181 -0.06 -17.25 -1.19
CA ARG A 181 -0.15 -18.55 -0.51
C ARG A 181 0.57 -18.57 0.83
N THR A 182 1.69 -17.85 0.95
CA THR A 182 2.51 -17.83 2.18
C THR A 182 1.90 -16.93 3.25
N LEU A 183 1.52 -15.71 2.88
CA LEU A 183 1.04 -14.72 3.84
C LEU A 183 -0.46 -14.85 4.13
N ARG A 184 -1.26 -15.33 3.17
CA ARG A 184 -2.69 -15.57 3.37
C ARG A 184 -3.38 -14.39 4.09
N GLU A 185 -4.02 -14.67 5.21
CA GLU A 185 -4.75 -13.69 6.04
C GLU A 185 -3.87 -12.54 6.59
N ARG A 186 -2.55 -12.65 6.49
CA ARG A 186 -1.66 -11.52 6.81
C ARG A 186 -1.79 -10.39 5.79
N ILE A 187 -2.18 -10.68 4.55
CA ILE A 187 -2.45 -9.65 3.55
C ILE A 187 -3.77 -8.96 3.91
N CYS A 188 -3.69 -7.70 4.32
CA CYS A 188 -4.87 -6.88 4.61
C CYS A 188 -5.36 -6.10 3.39
N ALA A 189 -4.44 -5.75 2.49
CA ALA A 189 -4.77 -5.04 1.26
C ALA A 189 -3.77 -5.34 0.14
N TYR A 190 -4.19 -4.99 -1.06
CA TYR A 190 -3.36 -4.94 -2.26
C TYR A 190 -3.37 -3.52 -2.82
N HIS A 191 -2.20 -3.01 -3.24
CA HIS A 191 -2.14 -1.94 -4.21
C HIS A 191 -2.21 -2.55 -5.60
N LEU A 192 -3.15 -2.06 -6.41
CA LEU A 192 -3.55 -2.68 -7.66
C LEU A 192 -3.30 -1.72 -8.81
N HIS A 193 -2.25 -1.97 -9.53
CA HIS A 193 -1.91 -1.32 -10.78
C HIS A 193 -1.08 -2.27 -11.65
N ASN A 194 -0.96 -1.94 -12.93
CA ASN A 194 -0.18 -2.72 -13.89
C ASN A 194 0.96 -1.87 -14.46
N ASN A 195 1.91 -2.49 -15.13
CA ASN A 195 3.05 -1.81 -15.73
C ASN A 195 3.63 -2.63 -16.91
N ASP A 196 4.79 -2.19 -17.44
CA ASP A 196 5.48 -2.85 -18.55
C ASP A 196 6.44 -3.98 -18.10
N GLY A 197 6.50 -4.28 -16.80
CA GLY A 197 7.41 -5.26 -16.22
C GLY A 197 8.81 -4.72 -15.91
N VAL A 198 9.07 -3.45 -16.18
CA VAL A 198 10.37 -2.80 -15.98
C VAL A 198 10.25 -1.53 -15.15
N HIS A 199 9.24 -0.71 -15.45
CA HIS A 199 9.02 0.59 -14.82
C HIS A 199 7.75 0.56 -13.99
N ASP A 200 7.77 1.28 -12.90
CA ASP A 200 6.61 1.46 -12.04
C ASP A 200 5.68 2.54 -12.63
N LEU A 201 4.80 2.11 -13.55
CA LEU A 201 4.00 3.01 -14.38
C LEU A 201 2.64 3.33 -13.79
N HIS A 202 2.16 2.59 -12.80
CA HIS A 202 0.82 2.74 -12.22
C HIS A 202 -0.30 2.79 -13.28
N ASN A 203 -0.22 1.92 -14.28
CA ASN A 203 -1.23 1.80 -15.33
C ASN A 203 -2.50 1.11 -14.80
N ARG A 204 -3.61 1.26 -15.52
CA ARG A 204 -4.84 0.52 -15.23
C ARG A 204 -4.63 -0.99 -15.30
N LEU A 205 -5.49 -1.76 -14.62
CA LEU A 205 -5.35 -3.22 -14.49
C LEU A 205 -5.15 -3.94 -15.84
N ARG A 206 -5.82 -3.48 -16.89
CA ARG A 206 -5.74 -4.09 -18.23
C ARG A 206 -4.71 -3.46 -19.17
N GLU A 207 -3.91 -2.53 -18.67
CA GLU A 207 -2.94 -1.75 -19.45
C GLU A 207 -1.52 -2.07 -18.97
N GLY A 208 -1.07 -3.30 -19.21
CA GLY A 208 0.27 -3.75 -18.84
C GLY A 208 0.49 -5.24 -19.11
N VAL A 209 1.57 -5.77 -18.56
CA VAL A 209 2.03 -7.15 -18.86
C VAL A 209 1.43 -8.22 -17.94
N PHE A 210 0.82 -7.81 -16.82
CA PHE A 210 0.35 -8.74 -15.81
C PHE A 210 -1.06 -9.24 -16.11
N ASP A 211 -1.22 -10.58 -16.07
CA ASP A 211 -2.52 -11.26 -16.19
C ASP A 211 -3.11 -11.50 -14.79
N TRP A 212 -4.27 -10.92 -14.55
CA TRP A 212 -4.94 -10.96 -13.26
C TRP A 212 -5.67 -12.28 -12.95
N THR A 213 -5.69 -13.23 -13.89
CA THR A 213 -6.50 -14.46 -13.77
C THR A 213 -6.08 -15.31 -12.57
N ASP A 214 -4.79 -15.63 -12.43
CA ASP A 214 -4.31 -16.45 -11.31
C ASP A 214 -4.24 -15.64 -10.00
N PHE A 215 -3.98 -14.34 -10.07
CA PHE A 215 -4.11 -13.44 -8.93
C PHE A 215 -5.51 -13.51 -8.32
N ALA A 216 -6.55 -13.39 -9.16
CA ALA A 216 -7.94 -13.40 -8.72
C ALA A 216 -8.35 -14.74 -8.08
N LYS A 217 -7.94 -15.87 -8.67
CA LYS A 217 -8.14 -17.21 -8.08
C LYS A 217 -7.50 -17.31 -6.69
N ASN A 218 -6.26 -16.82 -6.57
CA ASN A 218 -5.55 -16.82 -5.30
C ASN A 218 -6.20 -15.89 -4.27
N CYS A 219 -6.72 -14.73 -4.68
CA CYS A 219 -7.50 -13.86 -3.80
C CYS A 219 -8.70 -14.59 -3.23
N ALA A 220 -9.50 -15.22 -4.08
CA ALA A 220 -10.67 -15.99 -3.65
C ALA A 220 -10.31 -17.11 -2.64
N GLN A 221 -9.17 -17.76 -2.86
CA GLN A 221 -8.77 -18.93 -2.07
C GLN A 221 -8.02 -18.58 -0.79
N TYR A 222 -7.12 -17.60 -0.81
CA TYR A 222 -6.15 -17.36 0.28
C TYR A 222 -6.33 -16.03 1.01
N THR A 223 -6.96 -15.03 0.36
CA THR A 223 -7.07 -13.67 0.91
C THR A 223 -8.46 -13.06 0.70
N PRO A 224 -9.57 -13.80 0.98
CA PRO A 224 -10.91 -13.34 0.64
C PRO A 224 -11.35 -12.07 1.36
N SER A 225 -10.67 -11.71 2.45
CA SER A 225 -10.97 -10.51 3.27
C SER A 225 -10.07 -9.31 2.94
N ALA A 226 -9.09 -9.47 2.06
CA ALA A 226 -8.20 -8.36 1.70
C ALA A 226 -8.93 -7.27 0.92
N ALA A 227 -8.58 -6.01 1.18
CA ALA A 227 -9.04 -4.88 0.39
C ALA A 227 -8.21 -4.75 -0.90
N GLY A 228 -8.76 -4.06 -1.90
CA GLY A 228 -8.02 -3.66 -3.10
C GLY A 228 -7.98 -2.15 -3.22
N VAL A 229 -6.81 -1.55 -3.29
CA VAL A 229 -6.61 -0.12 -3.52
C VAL A 229 -6.16 0.07 -4.96
N LEU A 230 -7.00 0.70 -5.77
CA LEU A 230 -6.66 1.01 -7.16
C LEU A 230 -5.75 2.26 -7.17
N GLU A 231 -4.49 2.06 -7.53
CA GLU A 231 -3.46 3.07 -7.43
C GLU A 231 -2.90 3.45 -8.80
N TYR A 232 -3.58 4.34 -9.49
CA TYR A 232 -3.22 4.77 -10.84
C TYR A 232 -2.50 6.11 -10.83
N MET A 233 -1.45 6.26 -11.63
CA MET A 233 -0.81 7.55 -11.90
C MET A 233 -1.53 8.26 -13.03
N ASN A 234 -1.80 9.56 -12.82
CA ASN A 234 -2.31 10.49 -13.83
C ASN A 234 -3.70 10.21 -14.45
N THR A 235 -4.38 11.20 -14.85
CA THR A 235 -5.49 11.36 -15.82
C THR A 235 -6.56 10.27 -15.95
N VAL A 236 -6.64 9.28 -15.08
CA VAL A 236 -7.70 8.26 -15.10
C VAL A 236 -8.99 8.88 -14.56
N ASP A 237 -10.10 8.69 -15.29
CA ASP A 237 -11.41 9.14 -14.85
C ASP A 237 -12.00 8.20 -13.80
N LEU A 238 -12.90 8.71 -12.94
CA LEU A 238 -13.55 7.92 -11.88
C LEU A 238 -14.28 6.68 -12.42
N GLU A 239 -14.83 6.77 -13.62
CA GLU A 239 -15.47 5.64 -14.29
C GLU A 239 -14.50 4.46 -14.50
N ALA A 240 -13.23 4.73 -14.78
CA ALA A 240 -12.23 3.69 -14.98
C ALA A 240 -11.97 2.88 -13.69
N TYR A 241 -11.98 3.51 -12.53
CA TYR A 241 -11.87 2.80 -11.24
C TYR A 241 -13.05 1.84 -11.01
N THR A 242 -14.27 2.29 -11.34
CA THR A 242 -15.46 1.44 -11.28
C THR A 242 -15.37 0.27 -12.25
N GLN A 243 -14.96 0.52 -13.50
CA GLN A 243 -14.81 -0.53 -14.51
C GLN A 243 -13.78 -1.58 -14.10
N ASP A 244 -12.65 -1.16 -13.55
CA ASP A 244 -11.56 -2.05 -13.18
C ASP A 244 -11.87 -2.81 -11.87
N SER A 245 -12.53 -2.21 -10.89
CA SER A 245 -13.02 -2.93 -9.71
C SER A 245 -14.05 -4.02 -10.10
N MET A 246 -14.99 -3.70 -10.99
CA MET A 246 -15.94 -4.69 -11.51
C MET A 246 -15.28 -5.79 -12.33
N TYR A 247 -14.26 -5.46 -13.11
CA TYR A 247 -13.49 -6.44 -13.88
C TYR A 247 -12.82 -7.45 -12.95
N LEU A 248 -12.08 -6.96 -11.95
CA LEU A 248 -11.38 -7.84 -11.01
C LEU A 248 -12.35 -8.64 -10.15
N GLU A 249 -13.46 -8.06 -9.73
CA GLU A 249 -14.50 -8.77 -8.99
C GLU A 249 -15.09 -9.95 -9.79
N LYS A 250 -15.35 -9.76 -11.08
CA LYS A 250 -15.81 -10.83 -11.97
C LYS A 250 -14.78 -11.96 -12.11
N LEU A 251 -13.48 -11.62 -12.18
CA LEU A 251 -12.43 -12.64 -12.18
C LEU A 251 -12.38 -13.41 -10.85
N ILE A 252 -12.49 -12.71 -9.71
CA ILE A 252 -12.48 -13.31 -8.37
C ILE A 252 -13.66 -14.27 -8.21
N ASN A 253 -14.83 -13.91 -8.74
CA ASN A 253 -16.05 -14.72 -8.71
C ASN A 253 -16.08 -15.85 -9.76
N GLY A 254 -15.07 -15.92 -10.64
CA GLY A 254 -15.03 -16.91 -11.73
C GLY A 254 -16.02 -16.63 -12.87
N GLU A 255 -16.49 -15.40 -13.01
CA GLU A 255 -17.45 -14.99 -14.05
C GLU A 255 -16.75 -14.62 -15.37
N LEU A 256 -15.45 -14.39 -15.32
CA LEU A 256 -14.57 -14.19 -16.47
C LEU A 256 -13.45 -15.22 -16.42
N MET A 257 -13.26 -15.96 -17.51
CA MET A 257 -12.14 -16.89 -17.73
C MET A 257 -11.42 -16.52 -19.00
#